data_a7c5382440b2bbd1eab15127ddef698b
#
_entry.id   a7c5382440b2bbd1eab15127ddef698b
#
_cell.length_a   1.000
_cell.length_b   1.000
_cell.length_c   1.000
_cell.angle_alpha   90.00
_cell.angle_beta   90.00
_cell.angle_gamma   90.00
#
_symmetry.space_group_name_H-M   'P 1'
#
loop_
_entity.id
_entity.type
_entity.pdbx_description
1 polymer ?
#
loop_
_entity_poly.entity_id
_entity_poly.type
_entity_poly.pdbx_seq_one_letter_code
_entity_poly.pdbx_strand_id
1 'polypeptide(L)'
;YRTLKAMTDELGLVLFVKVRLLDLAEPRPHHRKYQLYLNKVSAKHVDFVVCSAKSEPRLIIELDDFTHDTPSRQARDEFVDTVLESCGYGVVHTRNVDRDELYPVLRRLRRTRAAGK
;
A
#
# COMPACT_ATOMS: atom_id res chain seq x y z
N TYR A 1 -3.53 13.19 -5.61
CA TYR A 1 -4.68 12.86 -4.79
C TYR A 1 -6.01 12.94 -5.56
N ARG A 2 -6.26 14.04 -6.23
CA ARG A 2 -7.54 14.25 -6.93
C ARG A 2 -7.82 13.19 -7.99
N THR A 3 -6.81 12.86 -8.79
CA THR A 3 -6.94 11.84 -9.83
C THR A 3 -7.28 10.48 -9.22
N LEU A 4 -6.57 10.13 -8.16
CA LEU A 4 -6.78 8.85 -7.49
C LEU A 4 -8.14 8.81 -6.81
N LYS A 5 -8.54 9.90 -6.16
CA LYS A 5 -9.84 10.00 -5.49
C LYS A 5 -10.99 9.84 -6.50
N ALA A 6 -10.86 10.47 -7.66
CA ALA A 6 -11.88 10.37 -8.71
C ALA A 6 -12.03 8.92 -9.20
N MET A 7 -10.91 8.22 -9.40
CA MET A 7 -10.95 6.84 -9.85
C MET A 7 -11.57 5.91 -8.80
N THR A 8 -11.18 6.07 -7.54
CA THR A 8 -11.74 5.23 -6.48
C THR A 8 -13.23 5.49 -6.31
N ASP A 9 -13.66 6.74 -6.41
CA ASP A 9 -15.08 7.08 -6.33
C ASP A 9 -15.87 6.44 -7.49
N GLU A 10 -15.35 6.50 -8.70
CA GLU A 10 -16.00 5.85 -9.86
C GLU A 10 -16.18 4.36 -9.67
N LEU A 11 -15.21 3.71 -9.04
CA LEU A 11 -15.19 2.26 -8.91
C LEU A 11 -15.84 1.75 -7.60
N GLY A 12 -16.33 2.67 -6.77
CA GLY A 12 -16.93 2.28 -5.50
C GLY A 12 -15.90 1.77 -4.48
N LEU A 13 -14.66 2.22 -4.61
CA LEU A 13 -13.59 1.89 -3.69
C LEU A 13 -13.38 3.04 -2.70
N VAL A 14 -12.69 2.76 -1.61
CA VAL A 14 -12.40 3.76 -0.58
C VAL A 14 -10.91 4.07 -0.59
N LEU A 15 -10.57 5.34 -0.50
CA LEU A 15 -9.18 5.80 -0.50
C LEU A 15 -8.81 6.40 0.85
N PHE A 16 -7.72 5.89 1.44
CA PHE A 16 -7.11 6.51 2.62
C PHE A 16 -5.72 7.01 2.25
N VAL A 17 -5.30 8.09 2.91
CA VAL A 17 -3.99 8.70 2.69
C VAL A 17 -3.19 8.69 3.98
N LYS A 18 -1.86 8.59 3.85
CA LYS A 18 -0.94 8.67 4.99
C LYS A 18 -1.30 7.70 6.11
N VAL A 19 -1.46 6.43 5.75
CA VAL A 19 -1.81 5.38 6.71
C VAL A 19 -0.54 4.84 7.35
N ARG A 20 -0.54 4.67 8.68
CA ARG A 20 0.61 4.08 9.36
C ARG A 20 0.77 2.62 8.94
N LEU A 21 2.02 2.25 8.68
CA LEU A 21 2.31 0.88 8.26
C LEU A 21 1.87 -0.14 9.31
N LEU A 22 2.02 0.19 10.60
CA LEU A 22 1.63 -0.72 11.68
C LEU A 22 0.13 -1.00 11.72
N ASP A 23 -0.68 -0.11 11.17
CA ASP A 23 -2.13 -0.35 11.08
C ASP A 23 -2.48 -1.33 9.97
N LEU A 24 -1.57 -1.53 9.02
CA LEU A 24 -1.77 -2.46 7.90
C LEU A 24 -1.15 -3.82 8.16
N ALA A 25 -0.01 -3.86 8.82
CA ALA A 25 0.79 -5.06 8.98
C ALA A 25 1.42 -5.08 10.36
N GLU A 26 0.61 -5.34 11.39
CA GLU A 26 1.09 -5.41 12.76
C GLU A 26 1.87 -6.71 12.96
N PRO A 27 3.08 -6.64 13.52
CA PRO A 27 3.89 -7.84 13.75
C PRO A 27 3.32 -8.66 14.90
N ARG A 28 3.55 -9.98 14.84
CA ARG A 28 3.17 -10.86 15.93
C ARG A 28 4.11 -10.63 17.12
N PRO A 29 3.57 -10.43 18.34
CA PRO A 29 4.41 -10.16 19.51
C PRO A 29 5.44 -11.25 19.81
N HIS A 30 5.16 -12.49 19.44
CA HIS A 30 6.07 -13.62 19.72
C HIS A 30 7.10 -13.84 18.63
N HIS A 31 7.10 -13.06 17.58
CA HIS A 31 8.05 -13.23 16.49
C HIS A 31 9.44 -12.81 16.96
N ARG A 32 10.45 -13.62 16.60
CA ARG A 32 11.84 -13.39 17.04
C ARG A 32 12.37 -12.01 16.65
N LYS A 33 11.93 -11.50 15.51
CA LYS A 33 12.38 -10.21 14.98
C LYS A 33 11.39 -9.08 15.25
N TYR A 34 10.53 -9.28 16.23
CA TYR A 34 9.49 -8.30 16.56
C TYR A 34 10.05 -6.89 16.78
N GLN A 35 11.08 -6.77 17.61
CA GLN A 35 11.67 -5.47 17.91
C GLN A 35 12.35 -4.86 16.69
N LEU A 36 13.04 -5.68 15.89
CA LEU A 36 13.66 -5.21 14.65
C LEU A 36 12.60 -4.67 13.68
N TYR A 37 11.49 -5.38 13.56
CA TYR A 37 10.39 -4.94 12.71
C TYR A 37 9.84 -3.59 13.20
N LEU A 38 9.54 -3.48 14.49
CA LEU A 38 9.04 -2.23 15.06
C LEU A 38 9.98 -1.06 14.80
N ASN A 39 11.29 -1.29 14.99
CA ASN A 39 12.28 -0.24 14.78
C ASN A 39 12.31 0.23 13.32
N LYS A 40 12.07 -0.68 12.38
CA LYS A 40 12.08 -0.33 10.95
C LYS A 40 10.82 0.39 10.50
N VAL A 41 9.67 0.07 11.08
CA VAL A 41 8.39 0.51 10.53
C VAL A 41 7.59 1.44 11.42
N SER A 42 8.01 1.68 12.67
CA SER A 42 7.22 2.42 13.65
C SER A 42 6.84 3.84 13.19
N ALA A 43 7.72 4.49 12.44
CA ALA A 43 7.47 5.84 11.94
C ALA A 43 7.06 5.85 10.46
N LYS A 44 6.91 4.69 9.84
CA LYS A 44 6.62 4.61 8.42
C LYS A 44 5.13 4.76 8.15
N HIS A 45 4.82 5.60 7.17
CA HIS A 45 3.48 5.73 6.61
C HIS A 45 3.53 5.37 5.14
N VAL A 46 2.43 4.83 4.62
CA VAL A 46 2.28 4.64 3.18
C VAL A 46 1.48 5.81 2.62
N ASP A 47 1.71 6.17 1.37
CA ASP A 47 1.09 7.35 0.79
C ASP A 47 -0.41 7.17 0.57
N PHE A 48 -0.80 6.06 -0.05
CA PHE A 48 -2.21 5.79 -0.34
C PHE A 48 -2.55 4.33 -0.10
N VAL A 49 -3.74 4.10 0.43
CA VAL A 49 -4.29 2.75 0.57
C VAL A 49 -5.65 2.73 -0.12
N VAL A 50 -5.80 1.85 -1.10
CA VAL A 50 -7.08 1.64 -1.77
C VAL A 50 -7.75 0.45 -1.12
N CYS A 51 -8.96 0.67 -0.64
CA CYS A 51 -9.73 -0.32 0.10
C CYS A 51 -10.98 -0.71 -0.67
N SER A 52 -11.55 -1.85 -0.31
CA SER A 52 -12.86 -2.24 -0.80
C SER A 52 -13.93 -1.27 -0.30
N ALA A 53 -15.16 -1.41 -0.79
CA ALA A 53 -16.28 -0.60 -0.33
C ALA A 53 -16.53 -0.73 1.17
N LYS A 54 -16.04 -1.80 1.78
CA LYS A 54 -16.16 -2.04 3.23
C LYS A 54 -14.92 -1.59 3.99
N SER A 55 -14.06 -0.79 3.36
CA SER A 55 -12.81 -0.26 3.94
C SER A 55 -11.77 -1.34 4.27
N GLU A 56 -11.79 -2.45 3.57
CA GLU A 56 -10.75 -3.48 3.70
C GLU A 56 -9.59 -3.14 2.78
N PRO A 57 -8.36 -2.97 3.32
CA PRO A 57 -7.20 -2.63 2.48
C PRO A 57 -6.94 -3.69 1.42
N ARG A 58 -6.61 -3.25 0.20
CA ARG A 58 -6.35 -4.14 -0.93
C ARG A 58 -5.07 -3.78 -1.65
N LEU A 59 -4.81 -2.50 -1.86
CA LEU A 59 -3.67 -2.04 -2.66
C LEU A 59 -3.00 -0.87 -1.96
N ILE A 60 -1.68 -0.94 -1.88
CA ILE A 60 -0.85 0.14 -1.36
C ILE A 60 -0.22 0.83 -2.56
N ILE A 61 -0.31 2.15 -2.61
CA ILE A 61 0.34 2.95 -3.66
C ILE A 61 1.32 3.89 -3.01
N GLU A 62 2.58 3.79 -3.42
CA GLU A 62 3.66 4.63 -2.93
C GLU A 62 4.15 5.54 -4.05
N LEU A 63 4.29 6.84 -3.73
CA LEU A 63 4.90 7.80 -4.65
C LEU A 63 6.40 7.82 -4.39
N ASP A 64 7.17 7.41 -5.37
CA ASP A 64 8.61 7.29 -5.21
C ASP A 64 9.34 8.54 -5.73
N ASP A 65 10.26 9.04 -4.93
CA ASP A 65 11.21 10.07 -5.32
C ASP A 65 12.58 9.43 -5.45
N PHE A 66 13.00 9.19 -6.67
CA PHE A 66 14.26 8.48 -6.94
C PHE A 66 15.50 9.34 -6.75
N THR A 67 15.34 10.63 -6.48
CA THR A 67 16.50 11.52 -6.34
C THR A 67 17.27 11.29 -5.05
N HIS A 68 16.67 10.64 -4.06
CA HIS A 68 17.29 10.42 -2.76
C HIS A 68 17.45 8.93 -2.42
N ASP A 69 17.41 8.07 -3.44
CA ASP A 69 17.56 6.65 -3.19
C ASP A 69 18.97 6.30 -2.76
N THR A 70 19.08 5.54 -1.68
CA THR A 70 20.34 4.96 -1.22
C THR A 70 20.16 3.44 -1.07
N PRO A 71 21.26 2.67 -1.06
CA PRO A 71 21.11 1.22 -0.86
C PRO A 71 20.38 0.84 0.43
N SER A 72 20.57 1.58 1.51
CA SER A 72 19.89 1.29 2.78
C SER A 72 18.41 1.60 2.70
N ARG A 73 18.01 2.67 2.00
CA ARG A 73 16.60 2.99 1.79
C ARG A 73 15.93 1.96 0.90
N GLN A 74 16.60 1.54 -0.18
CA GLN A 74 16.08 0.52 -1.07
C GLN A 74 15.85 -0.80 -0.33
N ALA A 75 16.81 -1.20 0.51
CA ALA A 75 16.67 -2.42 1.29
C ALA A 75 15.51 -2.34 2.28
N ARG A 76 15.29 -1.18 2.88
CA ARG A 76 14.16 -0.96 3.79
C ARG A 76 12.84 -1.04 3.04
N ASP A 77 12.76 -0.42 1.87
CA ASP A 77 11.56 -0.42 1.06
C ASP A 77 11.22 -1.84 0.58
N GLU A 78 12.21 -2.61 0.17
CA GLU A 78 12.02 -4.01 -0.20
C GLU A 78 11.51 -4.83 0.97
N PHE A 79 12.05 -4.61 2.15
CA PHE A 79 11.59 -5.28 3.36
C PHE A 79 10.12 -4.97 3.64
N VAL A 80 9.76 -3.69 3.57
CA VAL A 80 8.38 -3.25 3.81
C VAL A 80 7.43 -3.85 2.77
N ASP A 81 7.82 -3.81 1.49
CA ASP A 81 7.01 -4.38 0.42
C ASP A 81 6.77 -5.87 0.62
N THR A 82 7.81 -6.60 1.02
CA THR A 82 7.71 -8.03 1.29
C THR A 82 6.70 -8.30 2.41
N VAL A 83 6.75 -7.50 3.46
CA VAL A 83 5.81 -7.65 4.59
C VAL A 83 4.38 -7.37 4.13
N LEU A 84 4.16 -6.30 3.39
CA LEU A 84 2.83 -5.95 2.90
C LEU A 84 2.27 -7.00 1.96
N GLU A 85 3.10 -7.51 1.06
CA GLU A 85 2.69 -8.55 0.13
C GLU A 85 2.37 -9.86 0.85
N SER A 86 3.11 -10.17 1.92
CA SER A 86 2.82 -11.36 2.72
C SER A 86 1.49 -11.24 3.45
N CYS A 87 1.00 -10.04 3.67
CA CYS A 87 -0.33 -9.80 4.24
C CYS A 87 -1.44 -9.86 3.20
N GLY A 88 -1.10 -10.07 1.94
CA GLY A 88 -2.09 -10.19 0.87
C GLY A 88 -2.39 -8.90 0.14
N TYR A 89 -1.67 -7.81 0.42
CA TYR A 89 -1.87 -6.54 -0.28
C TYR A 89 -1.07 -6.49 -1.58
N GLY A 90 -1.62 -5.85 -2.60
CA GLY A 90 -0.82 -5.44 -3.74
C GLY A 90 -0.04 -4.19 -3.40
N VAL A 91 1.15 -4.04 -3.97
CA VAL A 91 1.98 -2.84 -3.74
C VAL A 91 2.41 -2.30 -5.10
N VAL A 92 2.17 -1.02 -5.31
CA VAL A 92 2.55 -0.32 -6.55
C VAL A 92 3.39 0.89 -6.18
N HIS A 93 4.54 1.01 -6.83
CA HIS A 93 5.40 2.19 -6.73
C HIS A 93 5.27 2.99 -8.03
N THR A 94 5.05 4.28 -7.93
CA THR A 94 4.94 5.14 -9.09
C THR A 94 5.49 6.52 -8.79
N ARG A 95 5.96 7.23 -9.81
CA ARG A 95 6.41 8.61 -9.64
C ARG A 95 5.23 9.57 -9.63
N ASN A 96 4.25 9.29 -10.45
CA ASN A 96 3.07 10.14 -10.59
C ASN A 96 1.83 9.28 -10.70
N VAL A 97 0.74 9.75 -10.13
CA VAL A 97 -0.54 9.10 -10.30
C VAL A 97 -1.03 9.38 -11.71
N ASP A 98 -1.06 8.34 -12.53
CA ASP A 98 -1.50 8.40 -13.93
C ASP A 98 -2.74 7.53 -14.07
N ARG A 99 -3.85 8.15 -14.53
CA ARG A 99 -5.12 7.45 -14.68
C ARG A 99 -5.00 6.26 -15.64
N ASP A 100 -4.33 6.45 -16.78
CA ASP A 100 -4.22 5.39 -17.77
C ASP A 100 -3.47 4.17 -17.24
N GLU A 101 -2.51 4.39 -16.36
CA GLU A 101 -1.72 3.32 -15.76
C GLU A 101 -2.46 2.65 -14.60
N LEU A 102 -3.07 3.43 -13.73
CA LEU A 102 -3.65 2.93 -12.49
C LEU A 102 -5.09 2.47 -12.60
N TYR A 103 -5.88 3.05 -13.50
CA TYR A 103 -7.29 2.69 -13.61
C TYR A 103 -7.50 1.19 -13.84
N PRO A 104 -6.78 0.55 -14.77
CA PRO A 104 -6.94 -0.90 -14.95
C PRO A 104 -6.60 -1.71 -13.71
N VAL A 105 -5.62 -1.27 -12.93
CA VAL A 105 -5.23 -1.94 -11.69
C VAL A 105 -6.36 -1.85 -10.67
N LEU A 106 -6.92 -0.65 -10.48
CA LEU A 106 -8.01 -0.43 -9.53
C LEU A 106 -9.27 -1.18 -9.95
N ARG A 107 -9.53 -1.22 -11.25
CA ARG A 107 -10.69 -1.93 -11.79
C ARG A 107 -10.59 -3.43 -11.49
N ARG A 108 -9.40 -3.99 -11.56
CA ARG A 108 -9.17 -5.40 -11.23
C ARG A 108 -9.41 -5.68 -9.74
N LEU A 109 -9.09 -4.74 -8.87
CA LEU A 109 -9.39 -4.89 -7.45
C LEU A 109 -10.88 -5.07 -7.21
N ARG A 110 -11.69 -4.29 -7.90
CA ARG A 110 -13.13 -4.40 -7.79
C ARG A 110 -13.63 -5.79 -8.19
N ARG A 111 -13.09 -6.35 -9.28
CA ARG A 111 -13.45 -7.70 -9.74
C ARG A 111 -12.98 -8.76 -8.76
N THR A 112 -11.73 -8.66 -8.33
CA THR A 112 -11.14 -9.62 -7.40
C THR A 112 -11.95 -9.68 -6.12
N ARG A 113 -12.34 -8.53 -5.62
CA ARG A 113 -13.17 -8.47 -4.42
C ARG A 113 -14.51 -9.17 -4.64
N ALA A 114 -15.15 -8.94 -5.75
CA ALA A 114 -16.42 -9.58 -6.07
C ALA A 114 -16.27 -11.09 -6.22
N ALA A 115 -15.17 -11.53 -6.86
CA ALA A 115 -14.90 -12.95 -7.06
C ALA A 115 -14.42 -13.65 -5.79
N GLY A 116 -13.80 -12.90 -4.89
CA GLY A 116 -13.23 -13.44 -3.66
C GLY A 116 -14.25 -13.80 -2.61
N LYS A 117 -15.50 -13.63 -2.92
CA LYS A 117 -16.57 -14.06 -2.03
C LYS A 117 -16.86 -15.53 -2.19
#